data_1b29329fbe5b0130c89056017107c115
#
_entry.id   1b29329fbe5b0130c89056017107c115
#
_cell.length_a   1.000
_cell.length_b   1.000
_cell.length_c   1.000
_cell.angle_alpha   90.00
_cell.angle_beta   90.00
_cell.angle_gamma   90.00
#
_symmetry.space_group_name_H-M   'P 1'
#
loop_
_entity.id
_entity.type
_entity.pdbx_description
1 polymer ?
#
loop_
_entity_poly.entity_id
_entity_poly.type
_entity_poly.pdbx_seq_one_letter_code
_entity_poly.pdbx_strand_id
1 'polypeptide(L)'
;MRPGYPDEVFTLIADALTVADIGAGTGKLTESLPNAQVFALEPSADMAGILASHLRLPVLRATAENTALADASLDAACLAQTWHWVDVPAACAELDRVLAPGGKILLVWNTLDVNADPWILRLSRIMHSGDVHKPGFYPDYTEPWSLDRELRLTWENELTPEQLHQLMHTRSYWLRNSEAIHERMTHNLDWYLYEHMGFKPGQKLRIPYRTDAFVLVRDSD
;
A
#
# COMPACT_ATOMS: atom_id res chain seq x y z
N MET A 1 -11.19 3.07 6.06
CA MET A 1 -10.14 4.07 5.69
C MET A 1 -8.78 3.42 5.88
N ARG A 2 -7.98 3.25 4.82
CA ARG A 2 -6.60 2.71 4.95
C ARG A 2 -5.69 3.81 5.49
N PRO A 3 -4.64 3.47 6.28
CA PRO A 3 -3.68 4.46 6.76
C PRO A 3 -2.83 5.04 5.62
N GLY A 4 -2.30 6.24 5.82
CA GLY A 4 -1.24 6.80 4.97
C GLY A 4 0.10 6.10 5.20
N TYR A 5 1.16 6.69 4.68
CA TYR A 5 2.53 6.18 4.81
C TYR A 5 3.37 7.18 5.62
N PRO A 6 4.34 6.72 6.44
CA PRO A 6 5.28 7.59 7.12
C PRO A 6 6.08 8.46 6.15
N ASP A 7 6.36 9.71 6.52
CA ASP A 7 7.07 10.67 5.68
C ASP A 7 8.48 10.20 5.30
N GLU A 8 9.10 9.40 6.15
CA GLU A 8 10.42 8.80 5.90
C GLU A 8 10.47 7.96 4.63
N VAL A 9 9.34 7.34 4.25
CA VAL A 9 9.24 6.56 3.00
C VAL A 9 9.53 7.44 1.78
N PHE A 10 9.05 8.67 1.79
CA PHE A 10 9.18 9.60 0.66
C PHE A 10 10.60 10.16 0.52
N THR A 11 11.41 10.11 1.59
CA THR A 11 12.82 10.49 1.53
C THR A 11 13.65 9.57 0.61
N LEU A 12 13.17 8.34 0.39
CA LEU A 12 13.84 7.36 -0.47
C LEU A 12 13.83 7.74 -1.96
N ILE A 13 12.90 8.60 -2.36
CA ILE A 13 12.71 9.09 -3.74
C ILE A 13 12.63 10.62 -3.80
N ALA A 14 13.17 11.32 -2.80
CA ALA A 14 13.07 12.78 -2.71
C ALA A 14 13.78 13.52 -3.86
N ASP A 15 14.73 12.87 -4.52
CA ASP A 15 15.47 13.37 -5.69
C ASP A 15 14.74 13.15 -7.02
N ALA A 16 13.66 12.35 -7.05
CA ALA A 16 12.86 12.12 -8.23
C ALA A 16 11.93 13.31 -8.52
N LEU A 17 11.90 13.78 -9.76
CA LEU A 17 11.00 14.85 -10.19
C LEU A 17 9.69 14.30 -10.75
N THR A 18 9.78 13.24 -11.53
CA THR A 18 8.64 12.60 -12.22
C THR A 18 8.43 11.20 -11.65
N VAL A 19 7.28 11.00 -11.02
CA VAL A 19 6.96 9.76 -10.27
C VAL A 19 5.65 9.16 -10.75
N ALA A 20 5.60 7.85 -10.88
CA ALA A 20 4.34 7.13 -11.06
C ALA A 20 3.99 6.31 -9.81
N ASP A 21 2.76 6.45 -9.30
CA ASP A 21 2.14 5.55 -8.33
C ASP A 21 1.37 4.47 -9.10
N ILE A 22 1.90 3.25 -9.11
CA ILE A 22 1.39 2.12 -9.90
C ILE A 22 0.60 1.17 -8.99
N GLY A 23 -0.66 0.92 -9.37
CA GLY A 23 -1.63 0.29 -8.49
C GLY A 23 -2.09 1.26 -7.40
N ALA A 24 -2.32 2.52 -7.80
CA ALA A 24 -2.59 3.63 -6.89
C ALA A 24 -3.87 3.46 -6.05
N GLY A 25 -4.77 2.57 -6.46
CA GLY A 25 -6.04 2.34 -5.79
C GLY A 25 -6.87 3.61 -5.71
N THR A 26 -7.24 4.00 -4.51
CA THR A 26 -7.95 5.26 -4.25
C THR A 26 -7.02 6.44 -3.94
N GLY A 27 -5.70 6.30 -4.16
CA GLY A 27 -4.74 7.40 -4.08
C GLY A 27 -4.06 7.61 -2.73
N LYS A 28 -4.00 6.59 -1.86
CA LYS A 28 -3.42 6.75 -0.51
C LYS A 28 -1.93 7.07 -0.49
N LEU A 29 -1.13 6.51 -1.38
CA LEU A 29 0.25 6.92 -1.55
C LEU A 29 0.31 8.21 -2.37
N THR A 30 -0.44 8.27 -3.47
CA THR A 30 -0.45 9.39 -4.43
C THR A 30 -0.64 10.74 -3.74
N GLU A 31 -1.58 10.84 -2.78
CA GLU A 31 -1.91 12.09 -2.06
C GLU A 31 -0.75 12.62 -1.20
N SER A 32 0.22 11.77 -0.87
CA SER A 32 1.36 12.10 0.01
C SER A 32 2.68 12.24 -0.74
N LEU A 33 2.72 11.96 -2.05
CA LEU A 33 3.94 12.10 -2.86
C LEU A 33 4.32 13.58 -2.98
N PRO A 34 5.52 13.97 -2.53
CA PRO A 34 5.96 15.38 -2.55
C PRO A 34 6.54 15.82 -3.89
N ASN A 35 6.58 14.92 -4.88
CA ASN A 35 7.29 15.08 -6.13
C ASN A 35 6.60 16.09 -7.08
N ALA A 36 7.38 16.73 -7.95
CA ALA A 36 6.89 17.81 -8.79
C ALA A 36 5.84 17.38 -9.84
N GLN A 37 6.00 16.16 -10.37
CA GLN A 37 5.07 15.58 -11.34
C GLN A 37 4.72 14.16 -10.92
N VAL A 38 3.43 13.92 -10.68
CA VAL A 38 2.92 12.61 -10.25
C VAL A 38 1.89 12.10 -11.25
N PHE A 39 2.05 10.85 -11.67
CA PHE A 39 1.06 10.07 -12.41
C PHE A 39 0.52 8.96 -11.53
N ALA A 40 -0.78 8.69 -11.62
CA ALA A 40 -1.37 7.53 -10.96
C ALA A 40 -1.85 6.51 -11.99
N LEU A 41 -1.48 5.25 -11.79
CA LEU A 41 -1.89 4.13 -12.64
C LEU A 41 -2.74 3.17 -11.81
N GLU A 42 -3.97 2.92 -12.26
CA GLU A 42 -4.90 2.02 -11.55
C GLU A 42 -5.77 1.25 -12.55
N PRO A 43 -5.68 -0.10 -12.61
CA PRO A 43 -6.45 -0.88 -13.57
C PRO A 43 -7.96 -0.91 -13.28
N SER A 44 -8.39 -0.79 -12.02
CA SER A 44 -9.81 -0.78 -11.65
C SER A 44 -10.46 0.56 -12.02
N ALA A 45 -11.50 0.51 -12.86
CA ALA A 45 -12.24 1.71 -13.25
C ALA A 45 -12.86 2.46 -12.06
N ASP A 46 -13.39 1.71 -11.10
CA ASP A 46 -14.04 2.26 -9.92
C ASP A 46 -13.04 2.98 -9.00
N MET A 47 -11.88 2.35 -8.75
CA MET A 47 -10.82 2.94 -7.93
C MET A 47 -10.20 4.15 -8.62
N ALA A 48 -9.90 4.05 -9.91
CA ALA A 48 -9.39 5.17 -10.71
C ALA A 48 -10.37 6.35 -10.75
N GLY A 49 -11.69 6.08 -10.83
CA GLY A 49 -12.73 7.10 -10.76
C GLY A 49 -12.77 7.81 -9.41
N ILE A 50 -12.65 7.07 -8.31
CA ILE A 50 -12.55 7.65 -6.96
C ILE A 50 -11.29 8.51 -6.85
N LEU A 51 -10.13 8.00 -7.28
CA LEU A 51 -8.86 8.73 -7.25
C LEU A 51 -8.96 10.05 -8.04
N ALA A 52 -9.44 9.99 -9.28
CA ALA A 52 -9.59 11.16 -10.15
C ALA A 52 -10.59 12.20 -9.60
N SER A 53 -11.55 11.81 -8.77
CA SER A 53 -12.49 12.73 -8.12
C SER A 53 -11.87 13.54 -6.99
N HIS A 54 -10.77 13.05 -6.38
CA HIS A 54 -10.12 13.66 -5.22
C HIS A 54 -8.83 14.38 -5.56
N LEU A 55 -8.05 13.85 -6.52
CA LEU A 55 -6.74 14.37 -6.87
C LEU A 55 -6.75 14.93 -8.29
N ARG A 56 -6.17 16.13 -8.44
CA ARG A 56 -6.03 16.81 -9.74
C ARG A 56 -4.71 16.47 -10.41
N LEU A 57 -4.56 15.20 -10.82
CA LEU A 57 -3.38 14.71 -11.50
C LEU A 57 -3.79 13.71 -12.60
N PRO A 58 -2.89 13.38 -13.55
CA PRO A 58 -3.17 12.37 -14.57
C PRO A 58 -3.39 11.00 -13.93
N VAL A 59 -4.55 10.39 -14.23
CA VAL A 59 -4.91 9.03 -13.83
C VAL A 59 -5.05 8.19 -15.09
N LEU A 60 -4.25 7.12 -15.19
CA LEU A 60 -4.20 6.20 -16.32
C LEU A 60 -4.77 4.84 -15.90
N ARG A 61 -5.55 4.23 -16.78
CA ARG A 61 -5.99 2.85 -16.59
C ARG A 61 -4.96 1.90 -17.18
N ALA A 62 -4.03 1.46 -16.32
CA ALA A 62 -2.90 0.64 -16.70
C ALA A 62 -2.49 -0.29 -15.55
N THR A 63 -1.65 -1.29 -15.87
CA THR A 63 -1.07 -2.22 -14.89
C THR A 63 0.44 -1.99 -14.79
N ALA A 64 1.10 -2.68 -13.84
CA ALA A 64 2.55 -2.61 -13.69
C ALA A 64 3.30 -3.26 -14.87
N GLU A 65 2.66 -4.24 -15.50
CA GLU A 65 3.21 -4.99 -16.66
C GLU A 65 3.02 -4.24 -17.99
N ASN A 66 2.15 -3.22 -18.00
CA ASN A 66 1.87 -2.39 -19.17
C ASN A 66 1.36 -1.02 -18.73
N THR A 67 2.27 -0.10 -18.52
CA THR A 67 2.00 1.22 -17.92
C THR A 67 1.41 2.22 -18.90
N ALA A 68 1.53 1.98 -20.20
CA ALA A 68 1.22 2.93 -21.28
C ALA A 68 2.02 4.25 -21.21
N LEU A 69 3.12 4.29 -20.48
CA LEU A 69 4.03 5.42 -20.40
C LEU A 69 5.13 5.33 -21.46
N ALA A 70 5.73 6.46 -21.81
CA ALA A 70 6.86 6.50 -22.74
C ALA A 70 8.13 5.91 -22.12
N ASP A 71 9.06 5.47 -22.96
CA ASP A 71 10.37 5.00 -22.55
C ASP A 71 11.12 6.11 -21.80
N ALA A 72 11.83 5.73 -20.73
CA ALA A 72 12.68 6.62 -19.92
C ALA A 72 11.99 7.93 -19.50
N SER A 73 10.69 7.86 -19.15
CA SER A 73 9.87 9.03 -18.81
C SER A 73 9.68 9.27 -17.32
N LEU A 74 10.15 8.35 -16.47
CA LEU A 74 10.02 8.43 -15.02
C LEU A 74 11.38 8.44 -14.32
N ASP A 75 11.48 9.19 -13.22
CA ASP A 75 12.60 9.11 -12.28
C ASP A 75 12.36 8.06 -11.19
N ALA A 76 11.10 7.83 -10.83
CA ALA A 76 10.74 6.77 -9.88
C ALA A 76 9.37 6.15 -10.19
N ALA A 77 9.24 4.85 -9.91
CA ALA A 77 7.98 4.12 -9.89
C ALA A 77 7.72 3.61 -8.46
N CYS A 78 6.56 3.96 -7.90
CA CYS A 78 6.13 3.56 -6.58
C CYS A 78 5.03 2.50 -6.69
N LEU A 79 5.16 1.40 -5.94
CA LEU A 79 4.16 0.34 -5.86
C LEU A 79 3.85 0.06 -4.39
N ALA A 80 2.77 0.65 -3.90
CA ALA A 80 2.37 0.52 -2.50
C ALA A 80 1.25 -0.51 -2.34
N GLN A 81 1.47 -1.57 -1.58
CA GLN A 81 0.52 -2.70 -1.41
C GLN A 81 0.10 -3.35 -2.75
N THR A 82 0.95 -3.30 -3.76
CA THR A 82 0.62 -3.72 -5.14
C THR A 82 1.47 -4.88 -5.62
N TRP A 83 2.74 -4.91 -5.26
CA TRP A 83 3.74 -5.82 -5.83
C TRP A 83 3.38 -7.31 -5.75
N HIS A 84 2.64 -7.73 -4.74
CA HIS A 84 2.18 -9.12 -4.58
C HIS A 84 1.04 -9.53 -5.53
N TRP A 85 0.58 -8.62 -6.39
CA TRP A 85 -0.46 -8.88 -7.41
C TRP A 85 0.09 -8.92 -8.83
N VAL A 86 1.36 -8.53 -9.05
CA VAL A 86 1.95 -8.37 -10.39
C VAL A 86 2.67 -9.65 -10.84
N ASP A 87 2.79 -9.81 -12.15
CA ASP A 87 3.77 -10.70 -12.75
C ASP A 87 5.14 -10.03 -12.63
N VAL A 88 5.95 -10.46 -11.67
CA VAL A 88 7.21 -9.79 -11.32
C VAL A 88 8.17 -9.68 -12.51
N PRO A 89 8.44 -10.73 -13.32
CA PRO A 89 9.27 -10.59 -14.51
C PRO A 89 8.75 -9.58 -15.52
N ALA A 90 7.45 -9.60 -15.81
CA ALA A 90 6.85 -8.67 -16.77
C ALA A 90 6.84 -7.22 -16.24
N ALA A 91 6.54 -7.03 -14.95
CA ALA A 91 6.60 -5.72 -14.32
C ALA A 91 8.02 -5.16 -14.26
N CYS A 92 9.02 -5.99 -13.92
CA CYS A 92 10.44 -5.58 -13.94
C CYS A 92 10.89 -5.13 -15.33
N ALA A 93 10.50 -5.84 -16.38
CA ALA A 93 10.82 -5.48 -17.76
C ALA A 93 10.13 -4.17 -18.21
N GLU A 94 8.87 -3.97 -17.84
CA GLU A 94 8.16 -2.72 -18.15
C GLU A 94 8.74 -1.53 -17.37
N LEU A 95 9.08 -1.72 -16.10
CA LEU A 95 9.71 -0.69 -15.28
C LEU A 95 11.12 -0.35 -15.78
N ASP A 96 11.84 -1.33 -16.34
CA ASP A 96 13.12 -1.08 -17.01
C ASP A 96 12.97 -0.17 -18.25
N ARG A 97 11.91 -0.37 -19.01
CA ARG A 97 11.60 0.47 -20.18
C ARG A 97 11.24 1.91 -19.82
N VAL A 98 10.40 2.11 -18.80
CA VAL A 98 9.81 3.43 -18.50
C VAL A 98 10.66 4.30 -17.59
N LEU A 99 11.53 3.70 -16.78
CA LEU A 99 12.43 4.43 -15.88
C LEU A 99 13.66 4.96 -16.62
N ALA A 100 13.95 6.23 -16.43
CA ALA A 100 15.15 6.88 -16.93
C ALA A 100 16.43 6.25 -16.37
N PRO A 101 17.60 6.48 -16.97
CA PRO A 101 18.87 6.09 -16.36
C PRO A 101 19.01 6.65 -14.94
N GLY A 102 19.33 5.79 -13.96
CA GLY A 102 19.33 6.16 -12.54
C GLY A 102 17.97 6.16 -11.87
N GLY A 103 16.91 5.81 -12.60
CA GLY A 103 15.56 5.70 -12.05
C GLY A 103 15.43 4.57 -11.02
N LYS A 104 14.46 4.71 -10.11
CA LYS A 104 14.28 3.86 -8.92
C LYS A 104 12.90 3.23 -8.89
N ILE A 105 12.82 2.01 -8.35
CA ILE A 105 11.54 1.40 -7.96
C ILE A 105 11.42 1.47 -6.44
N LEU A 106 10.33 2.02 -5.95
CA LEU A 106 9.98 2.04 -4.52
C LEU A 106 8.82 1.08 -4.26
N LEU A 107 9.09 0.00 -3.56
CA LEU A 107 8.10 -0.97 -3.12
C LEU A 107 7.76 -0.73 -1.66
N VAL A 108 6.45 -0.63 -1.30
CA VAL A 108 6.04 -0.28 0.08
C VAL A 108 4.89 -1.16 0.56
N TRP A 109 5.01 -1.62 1.82
CA TRP A 109 3.93 -2.31 2.53
C TRP A 109 3.68 -1.68 3.89
N ASN A 110 2.41 -1.42 4.19
CA ASN A 110 1.93 -1.15 5.54
C ASN A 110 1.21 -2.39 6.07
N THR A 111 1.67 -2.90 7.19
CA THR A 111 1.13 -4.11 7.82
C THR A 111 0.80 -3.83 9.27
N LEU A 112 -0.31 -4.35 9.79
CA LEU A 112 -0.55 -4.33 11.25
C LEU A 112 0.61 -5.05 11.95
N ASP A 113 1.22 -4.41 12.94
CA ASP A 113 2.25 -5.08 13.74
C ASP A 113 1.60 -6.01 14.75
N VAL A 114 1.31 -7.22 14.27
CA VAL A 114 0.64 -8.28 15.06
C VAL A 114 1.50 -8.84 16.19
N ASN A 115 2.78 -8.47 16.24
CA ASN A 115 3.69 -8.88 17.30
C ASN A 115 3.79 -7.84 18.42
N ALA A 116 3.30 -6.62 18.21
CA ALA A 116 3.35 -5.55 19.20
C ALA A 116 2.46 -5.86 20.42
N ASP A 117 1.29 -6.46 20.20
CA ASP A 117 0.36 -6.82 21.27
C ASP A 117 -0.56 -7.98 20.82
N PRO A 118 -0.85 -8.97 21.71
CA PRO A 118 -1.74 -10.09 21.40
C PRO A 118 -3.13 -9.71 20.90
N TRP A 119 -3.68 -8.57 21.35
CA TRP A 119 -5.01 -8.13 20.89
C TRP A 119 -4.99 -7.69 19.43
N ILE A 120 -3.88 -7.14 18.93
CA ILE A 120 -3.69 -6.77 17.53
C ILE A 120 -3.68 -8.02 16.63
N LEU A 121 -3.02 -9.08 17.06
CA LEU A 121 -3.05 -10.35 16.33
C LEU A 121 -4.49 -10.88 16.18
N ARG A 122 -5.28 -10.83 17.26
CA ARG A 122 -6.69 -11.26 17.22
C ARG A 122 -7.54 -10.33 16.35
N LEU A 123 -7.34 -9.01 16.47
CA LEU A 123 -7.99 -8.00 15.63
C LEU A 123 -7.72 -8.27 14.15
N SER A 124 -6.45 -8.51 13.77
CA SER A 124 -6.06 -8.78 12.39
C SER A 124 -6.75 -10.01 11.80
N ARG A 125 -6.94 -11.06 12.61
CA ARG A 125 -7.66 -12.27 12.22
C ARG A 125 -9.16 -12.03 12.03
N ILE A 126 -9.78 -11.27 12.92
CA ILE A 126 -11.22 -10.90 12.81
C ILE A 126 -11.46 -10.06 11.57
N MET A 127 -10.59 -9.10 11.30
CA MET A 127 -10.69 -8.22 10.13
C MET A 127 -10.22 -8.88 8.83
N HIS A 128 -9.75 -10.13 8.86
CA HIS A 128 -9.13 -10.80 7.71
C HIS A 128 -8.09 -9.93 7.02
N SER A 129 -7.15 -9.41 7.80
CA SER A 129 -6.02 -8.59 7.31
C SER A 129 -4.98 -9.46 6.60
N GLY A 130 -5.36 -10.18 5.53
CA GLY A 130 -4.63 -11.30 4.93
C GLY A 130 -3.20 -11.03 4.45
N ASP A 131 -2.79 -9.78 4.31
CA ASP A 131 -1.50 -9.40 3.72
C ASP A 131 -0.44 -9.17 4.80
N VAL A 132 -0.32 -10.11 5.74
CA VAL A 132 0.69 -9.99 6.80
C VAL A 132 1.99 -10.65 6.32
N HIS A 133 2.86 -9.86 5.69
CA HIS A 133 4.23 -10.29 5.47
C HIS A 133 4.94 -10.49 6.80
N LYS A 134 5.69 -11.59 6.92
CA LYS A 134 6.51 -11.83 8.10
C LYS A 134 7.58 -10.75 8.23
N PRO A 135 7.92 -10.30 9.46
CA PRO A 135 9.07 -9.45 9.66
C PRO A 135 10.32 -10.01 8.99
N GLY A 136 11.08 -9.16 8.30
CA GLY A 136 12.32 -9.59 7.62
C GLY A 136 12.12 -10.19 6.23
N PHE A 137 10.91 -10.14 5.65
CA PHE A 137 10.71 -10.54 4.26
C PHE A 137 11.45 -9.60 3.30
N TYR A 138 11.73 -10.10 2.09
CA TYR A 138 12.20 -9.32 0.96
C TYR A 138 11.27 -9.55 -0.23
N PRO A 139 11.05 -8.53 -1.09
CA PRO A 139 10.28 -8.70 -2.32
C PRO A 139 11.09 -9.49 -3.36
N ASP A 140 10.38 -10.24 -4.19
CA ASP A 140 10.98 -10.84 -5.38
C ASP A 140 11.19 -9.75 -6.45
N TYR A 141 12.27 -9.87 -7.22
CA TYR A 141 12.59 -9.03 -8.39
C TYR A 141 13.46 -9.83 -9.36
N THR A 142 13.60 -9.35 -10.59
CA THR A 142 14.46 -9.96 -11.61
C THR A 142 15.48 -8.96 -12.14
N GLU A 143 16.54 -9.46 -12.78
CA GLU A 143 17.46 -8.60 -13.51
C GLU A 143 16.72 -7.66 -14.49
N PRO A 144 17.19 -6.41 -14.67
CA PRO A 144 18.47 -5.86 -14.17
C PRO A 144 18.37 -5.17 -12.80
N TRP A 145 17.34 -5.48 -12.01
CA TRP A 145 17.08 -4.82 -10.72
C TRP A 145 17.81 -5.50 -9.56
N SER A 146 18.33 -4.70 -8.64
CA SER A 146 18.90 -5.13 -7.37
C SER A 146 18.41 -4.24 -6.22
N LEU A 147 18.46 -4.78 -5.00
CA LEU A 147 18.09 -4.05 -3.80
C LEU A 147 19.22 -3.08 -3.39
N ASP A 148 18.94 -1.78 -3.44
CA ASP A 148 19.85 -0.71 -3.00
C ASP A 148 19.66 -0.38 -1.51
N ARG A 149 18.40 -0.12 -1.11
CA ARG A 149 18.08 0.27 0.26
C ARG A 149 16.81 -0.38 0.76
N GLU A 150 16.77 -0.59 2.07
CA GLU A 150 15.55 -0.92 2.80
C GLU A 150 15.30 0.07 3.94
N LEU A 151 14.04 0.31 4.24
CA LEU A 151 13.58 1.08 5.38
C LEU A 151 12.50 0.28 6.09
N ARG A 152 12.68 0.03 7.37
CA ARG A 152 11.68 -0.66 8.20
C ARG A 152 11.34 0.20 9.38
N LEU A 153 10.07 0.57 9.47
CA LEU A 153 9.55 1.47 10.50
C LEU A 153 8.42 0.78 11.28
N THR A 154 8.35 1.09 12.56
CA THR A 154 7.18 0.84 13.39
C THR A 154 6.59 2.17 13.81
N TRP A 155 5.27 2.28 13.75
CA TRP A 155 4.55 3.49 14.08
C TRP A 155 3.13 3.17 14.54
N GLU A 156 2.44 4.15 15.09
CA GLU A 156 1.07 3.98 15.56
C GLU A 156 0.11 4.86 14.77
N ASN A 157 -1.02 4.29 14.39
CA ASN A 157 -2.13 5.02 13.81
C ASN A 157 -3.27 5.11 14.83
N GLU A 158 -3.74 6.30 15.14
CA GLU A 158 -4.89 6.47 16.01
C GLU A 158 -6.18 6.23 15.24
N LEU A 159 -6.94 5.21 15.64
CA LEU A 159 -8.24 4.87 15.07
C LEU A 159 -9.27 4.68 16.18
N THR A 160 -10.53 5.01 15.89
CA THR A 160 -11.65 4.64 16.76
C THR A 160 -12.20 3.25 16.39
N PRO A 161 -13.00 2.59 17.26
CA PRO A 161 -13.68 1.35 16.92
C PRO A 161 -14.47 1.44 15.60
N GLU A 162 -15.16 2.53 15.35
CA GLU A 162 -15.92 2.76 14.13
C GLU A 162 -15.03 2.84 12.89
N GLN A 163 -13.85 3.44 13.04
CA GLN A 163 -12.84 3.50 11.97
C GLN A 163 -12.20 2.13 11.70
N LEU A 164 -12.11 1.25 12.70
CA LEU A 164 -11.69 -0.14 12.49
C LEU A 164 -12.72 -0.92 11.67
N HIS A 165 -14.03 -0.69 11.86
CA HIS A 165 -15.06 -1.22 10.98
C HIS A 165 -14.89 -0.72 9.55
N GLN A 166 -14.71 0.59 9.37
CA GLN A 166 -14.44 1.16 8.04
C GLN A 166 -13.19 0.57 7.39
N LEU A 167 -12.12 0.35 8.17
CA LEU A 167 -10.92 -0.30 7.68
C LEU A 167 -11.19 -1.75 7.25
N MET A 168 -11.95 -2.52 8.03
CA MET A 168 -12.38 -3.88 7.69
C MET A 168 -13.13 -3.93 6.36
N HIS A 169 -14.02 -2.95 6.10
CA HIS A 169 -14.78 -2.86 4.86
C HIS A 169 -13.90 -2.61 3.62
N THR A 170 -12.69 -2.13 3.78
CA THR A 170 -11.73 -1.95 2.66
C THR A 170 -10.92 -3.20 2.33
N ARG A 171 -11.04 -4.28 3.11
CA ARG A 171 -10.26 -5.49 2.90
C ARG A 171 -10.80 -6.34 1.76
N SER A 172 -9.90 -6.99 1.01
CA SER A 172 -10.27 -7.84 -0.12
C SER A 172 -11.22 -8.97 0.28
N TYR A 173 -11.07 -9.50 1.50
CA TYR A 173 -11.98 -10.54 2.00
C TYR A 173 -13.40 -10.00 2.18
N TRP A 174 -13.59 -8.81 2.76
CA TRP A 174 -14.89 -8.16 2.84
C TRP A 174 -15.49 -7.96 1.45
N LEU A 175 -14.76 -7.31 0.55
CA LEU A 175 -15.25 -6.92 -0.79
C LEU A 175 -15.68 -8.11 -1.68
N ARG A 176 -15.18 -9.31 -1.40
CA ARG A 176 -15.48 -10.52 -2.21
C ARG A 176 -16.52 -11.44 -1.58
N ASN A 177 -17.06 -11.10 -0.43
CA ASN A 177 -17.96 -11.98 0.30
C ASN A 177 -19.41 -11.48 0.34
N SER A 178 -20.32 -12.36 0.75
CA SER A 178 -21.76 -12.11 0.82
C SER A 178 -22.15 -11.31 2.06
N GLU A 179 -23.36 -10.77 2.05
CA GLU A 179 -23.95 -10.02 3.18
C GLU A 179 -23.95 -10.82 4.49
N ALA A 180 -24.27 -12.12 4.45
CA ALA A 180 -24.21 -12.98 5.63
C ALA A 180 -22.80 -13.08 6.25
N ILE A 181 -21.75 -13.00 5.43
CA ILE A 181 -20.36 -12.92 5.91
C ILE A 181 -20.07 -11.55 6.50
N HIS A 182 -20.54 -10.48 5.86
CA HIS A 182 -20.41 -9.10 6.36
C HIS A 182 -21.04 -8.94 7.74
N GLU A 183 -22.27 -9.43 7.94
CA GLU A 183 -22.95 -9.41 9.25
C GLU A 183 -22.15 -10.17 10.32
N ARG A 184 -21.66 -11.37 9.98
CA ARG A 184 -20.84 -12.15 10.91
C ARG A 184 -19.53 -11.45 11.26
N MET A 185 -18.84 -10.84 10.30
CA MET A 185 -17.61 -10.10 10.53
C MET A 185 -17.85 -8.87 11.41
N THR A 186 -18.92 -8.13 11.13
CA THR A 186 -19.35 -6.97 11.92
C THR A 186 -19.64 -7.38 13.36
N HIS A 187 -20.47 -8.40 13.56
CA HIS A 187 -20.80 -8.91 14.90
C HIS A 187 -19.55 -9.37 15.67
N ASN A 188 -18.65 -10.10 15.02
CA ASN A 188 -17.41 -10.56 15.64
C ASN A 188 -16.50 -9.38 16.05
N LEU A 189 -16.43 -8.33 15.22
CA LEU A 189 -15.62 -7.15 15.52
C LEU A 189 -16.25 -6.33 16.65
N ASP A 190 -17.59 -6.13 16.64
CA ASP A 190 -18.32 -5.46 17.72
C ASP A 190 -18.12 -6.16 19.06
N TRP A 191 -18.36 -7.47 19.10
CA TRP A 191 -18.14 -8.26 20.31
C TRP A 191 -16.71 -8.12 20.81
N TYR A 192 -15.72 -8.20 19.88
CA TYR A 192 -14.31 -8.12 20.26
C TYR A 192 -13.94 -6.76 20.82
N LEU A 193 -14.34 -5.68 20.15
CA LEU A 193 -13.97 -4.32 20.56
C LEU A 193 -14.71 -3.87 21.80
N TYR A 194 -16.03 -4.07 21.86
CA TYR A 194 -16.85 -3.49 22.91
C TYR A 194 -17.04 -4.40 24.12
N GLU A 195 -17.28 -5.70 23.92
CA GLU A 195 -17.57 -6.61 25.02
C GLU A 195 -16.30 -7.27 25.58
N HIS A 196 -15.39 -7.74 24.70
CA HIS A 196 -14.18 -8.43 25.13
C HIS A 196 -13.08 -7.48 25.58
N MET A 197 -12.79 -6.41 24.79
CA MET A 197 -11.76 -5.43 25.12
C MET A 197 -12.29 -4.27 25.98
N GLY A 198 -13.61 -4.06 26.01
CA GLY A 198 -14.24 -3.00 26.81
C GLY A 198 -14.00 -1.60 26.28
N PHE A 199 -13.63 -1.44 25.00
CA PHE A 199 -13.47 -0.13 24.40
C PHE A 199 -14.82 0.59 24.27
N LYS A 200 -14.78 1.92 24.25
CA LYS A 200 -15.97 2.75 24.13
C LYS A 200 -16.09 3.32 22.72
N PRO A 201 -17.33 3.55 22.24
CA PRO A 201 -17.54 4.30 21.00
C PRO A 201 -16.77 5.63 21.01
N GLY A 202 -16.08 5.94 19.89
CA GLY A 202 -15.27 7.15 19.74
C GLY A 202 -13.94 7.15 20.48
N GLN A 203 -13.61 6.11 21.26
CA GLN A 203 -12.33 6.00 21.95
C GLN A 203 -11.19 5.90 20.94
N LYS A 204 -10.16 6.74 21.09
CA LYS A 204 -8.93 6.66 20.29
C LYS A 204 -8.09 5.48 20.74
N LEU A 205 -7.79 4.58 19.83
CA LEU A 205 -6.96 3.40 20.02
C LEU A 205 -5.68 3.56 19.21
N ARG A 206 -4.55 3.24 19.81
CA ARG A 206 -3.26 3.20 19.12
C ARG A 206 -3.11 1.86 18.44
N ILE A 207 -3.14 1.87 17.12
CA ILE A 207 -3.02 0.69 16.29
C ILE A 207 -1.60 0.63 15.74
N PRO A 208 -0.79 -0.34 16.18
CA PRO A 208 0.59 -0.45 15.73
C PRO A 208 0.66 -0.96 14.29
N TYR A 209 1.47 -0.30 13.50
CA TYR A 209 1.80 -0.62 12.12
C TYR A 209 3.29 -0.81 11.95
N ARG A 210 3.65 -1.68 11.00
CA ARG A 210 4.98 -1.80 10.43
C ARG A 210 4.92 -1.37 8.97
N THR A 211 5.83 -0.51 8.58
CA THR A 211 6.07 -0.15 7.18
C THR A 211 7.39 -0.76 6.74
N ASP A 212 7.34 -1.56 5.69
CA ASP A 212 8.52 -2.11 5.01
C ASP A 212 8.60 -1.45 3.64
N ALA A 213 9.69 -0.73 3.36
CA ALA A 213 9.94 -0.08 2.08
C ALA A 213 11.30 -0.52 1.52
N PHE A 214 11.35 -0.73 0.21
CA PHE A 214 12.51 -1.22 -0.51
C PHE A 214 12.74 -0.38 -1.76
N VAL A 215 13.97 0.04 -1.97
CA VAL A 215 14.39 0.72 -3.20
C VAL A 215 15.17 -0.27 -4.05
N LEU A 216 14.70 -0.48 -5.27
CA LEU A 216 15.44 -1.23 -6.28
C LEU A 216 16.03 -0.24 -7.28
N VAL A 217 17.27 -0.54 -7.70
CA VAL A 217 18.01 0.19 -8.74
C VAL A 217 18.48 -0.81 -9.79
N ARG A 218 18.86 -0.31 -10.98
CA ARG A 218 19.53 -1.17 -11.94
C ARG A 218 20.92 -1.51 -11.45
N ASP A 219 21.32 -2.75 -11.62
CA ASP A 219 22.72 -3.13 -11.43
C ASP A 219 23.59 -2.25 -12.35
N SER A 220 24.61 -1.63 -11.77
CA SER A 220 25.60 -0.91 -12.56
C SER A 220 26.43 -1.93 -13.34
N ASP A 221 26.52 -1.80 -14.66
CA ASP A 221 27.47 -2.53 -15.48
C ASP A 221 28.92 -2.25 -15.08
#